data_f7fbe42dc3442d35e3c1f7c26a1faa62
#
_entry.id   f7fbe42dc3442d35e3c1f7c26a1faa62
#
_cell.length_a   1.000
_cell.length_b   1.000
_cell.length_c   1.000
_cell.angle_alpha   90.00
_cell.angle_beta   90.00
_cell.angle_gamma   90.00
#
_symmetry.space_group_name_H-M   'P 1'
#
loop_
_entity.id
_entity.type
_entity.pdbx_description
1 polymer ?
#
loop_
_entity_poly.entity_id
_entity_poly.type
_entity_poly.pdbx_seq_one_letter_code
_entity_poly.pdbx_strand_id
1 'polypeptide(L)'
;MHVRGYPRATPPAPAGVAAGARTGGLFIAAIEEHDVLSVELHAHSELSYDGRDQIELLLEQAEAVGLDALAVTDHDEIDASLEAAALAEEYGLVGIPGMEVSSAAGHVLALGIEELVPAGLSYDETLDRIASLGGVAVIPHPFQSSRHGVAAHISRGQLVAADAIEVYNSRLFTGRANRQAERFAGDHDLPMTAGSDAHIAEMVGQAITEVDAYHRSAEGILDAVVDGRTSVVGKRTPWFISVQQFGGGVKRRLASMLPW
;
A
#
# COMPACT_ATOMS: atom_id res chain seq x y z
N MET A 1 14.84 -27.42 11.14
CA MET A 1 14.50 -26.08 10.61
C MET A 1 13.75 -25.38 11.72
N HIS A 2 14.38 -24.38 12.35
CA HIS A 2 13.75 -23.61 13.44
C HIS A 2 13.08 -22.40 12.83
N VAL A 3 11.76 -22.38 12.90
CA VAL A 3 10.98 -21.17 12.61
C VAL A 3 11.29 -20.18 13.74
N ARG A 4 12.05 -19.14 13.44
CA ARG A 4 12.24 -18.03 14.37
C ARG A 4 10.97 -17.18 14.31
N GLY A 5 10.05 -17.41 15.25
CA GLY A 5 9.01 -16.46 15.56
C GLY A 5 9.68 -15.20 16.14
N TYR A 6 9.55 -14.07 15.45
CA TYR A 6 9.86 -12.77 16.05
C TYR A 6 8.88 -12.53 17.20
N PRO A 7 9.36 -12.17 18.39
CA PRO A 7 8.47 -11.79 19.47
C PRO A 7 7.77 -10.48 19.08
N ARG A 8 6.47 -10.54 18.79
CA ARG A 8 5.64 -9.33 18.75
C ARG A 8 5.78 -8.65 20.11
N ALA A 9 6.21 -7.39 20.10
CA ALA A 9 6.19 -6.58 21.30
C ALA A 9 4.73 -6.44 21.75
N THR A 10 4.41 -7.01 22.89
CA THR A 10 3.12 -6.77 23.55
C THR A 10 3.10 -5.30 23.98
N PRO A 11 2.04 -4.56 23.68
CA PRO A 11 1.90 -3.20 24.19
C PRO A 11 1.98 -3.21 25.72
N PRO A 12 2.58 -2.20 26.35
CA PRO A 12 2.69 -2.12 27.79
C PRO A 12 1.28 -2.08 28.42
N ALA A 13 1.06 -2.95 29.40
CA ALA A 13 -0.15 -2.93 30.20
C ALA A 13 -0.31 -1.56 30.87
N PRO A 14 -1.53 -1.00 30.95
CA PRO A 14 -1.77 0.27 31.59
C PRO A 14 -1.32 0.23 33.06
N ALA A 15 -0.54 1.21 33.45
CA ALA A 15 -0.01 1.35 34.80
C ALA A 15 -1.13 1.37 35.83
N GLY A 16 -1.05 0.48 36.83
CA GLY A 16 -2.02 0.34 37.89
C GLY A 16 -2.27 1.65 38.63
N VAL A 17 -3.53 2.05 38.65
CA VAL A 17 -4.02 3.19 39.44
C VAL A 17 -4.13 2.74 40.89
N ALA A 18 -3.34 3.39 41.76
CA ALA A 18 -3.45 3.23 43.21
C ALA A 18 -4.82 3.68 43.71
N ALA A 19 -5.42 2.85 44.58
CA ALA A 19 -6.70 3.12 45.19
C ALA A 19 -6.61 4.35 46.12
N GLY A 20 -7.36 5.41 45.81
CA GLY A 20 -7.54 6.60 46.62
C GLY A 20 -8.91 7.21 46.37
N ALA A 21 -9.77 7.12 47.40
CA ALA A 21 -10.96 7.92 47.77
C ALA A 21 -11.97 8.35 46.69
N ARG A 22 -13.18 7.87 46.89
CA ARG A 22 -14.44 8.20 46.20
C ARG A 22 -14.76 9.70 46.23
N THR A 23 -14.81 10.35 45.09
CA THR A 23 -15.75 11.42 44.77
C THR A 23 -16.34 11.09 43.40
N GLY A 24 -17.70 11.05 43.32
CA GLY A 24 -18.42 10.69 42.12
C GLY A 24 -18.28 11.75 41.03
N GLY A 25 -17.27 11.56 40.21
CA GLY A 25 -17.11 12.19 38.90
C GLY A 25 -17.38 11.14 37.85
N LEU A 26 -18.36 11.38 37.02
CA LEU A 26 -18.63 10.60 35.82
C LEU A 26 -17.40 10.74 34.93
N PHE A 27 -16.50 9.76 34.94
CA PHE A 27 -15.47 9.64 33.91
C PHE A 27 -16.22 9.29 32.62
N ILE A 28 -16.59 10.30 31.85
CA ILE A 28 -16.83 10.14 30.43
C ILE A 28 -15.43 9.80 29.89
N ALA A 29 -15.19 8.53 29.60
CA ALA A 29 -14.09 8.16 28.73
C ALA A 29 -14.28 9.01 27.47
N ALA A 30 -13.32 9.89 27.17
CA ALA A 30 -13.29 10.56 25.90
C ALA A 30 -13.34 9.43 24.85
N ILE A 31 -14.40 9.38 24.07
CA ILE A 31 -14.43 8.58 22.86
C ILE A 31 -13.37 9.27 22.01
N GLU A 32 -12.21 8.66 21.84
CA GLU A 32 -11.25 9.13 20.85
C GLU A 32 -12.00 9.07 19.51
N GLU A 33 -12.27 10.22 18.92
CA GLU A 33 -12.84 10.31 17.59
C GLU A 33 -11.79 9.74 16.64
N HIS A 34 -12.03 8.52 16.17
CA HIS A 34 -11.23 7.90 15.12
C HIS A 34 -11.74 8.45 13.80
N ASP A 35 -10.84 9.02 13.01
CA ASP A 35 -11.16 9.42 11.66
C ASP A 35 -10.95 8.23 10.70
N VAL A 36 -12.00 7.87 9.95
CA VAL A 36 -11.88 6.93 8.87
C VAL A 36 -11.33 7.67 7.66
N LEU A 37 -10.07 7.37 7.31
CA LEU A 37 -9.34 8.02 6.22
C LEU A 37 -9.43 7.20 4.94
N SER A 38 -9.69 7.87 3.82
CA SER A 38 -9.67 7.28 2.47
C SER A 38 -8.27 7.34 1.88
N VAL A 39 -7.60 6.20 1.73
CA VAL A 39 -6.17 6.12 1.40
C VAL A 39 -5.92 5.35 0.10
N GLU A 40 -5.15 5.94 -0.81
CA GLU A 40 -4.58 5.26 -1.98
C GLU A 40 -3.15 4.81 -1.63
N LEU A 41 -2.91 3.50 -1.71
CA LEU A 41 -1.62 2.91 -1.32
C LEU A 41 -0.78 2.41 -2.51
N HIS A 42 -1.28 2.53 -3.76
CA HIS A 42 -0.63 1.95 -4.93
C HIS A 42 -0.88 2.79 -6.19
N ALA A 43 0.04 3.69 -6.48
CA ALA A 43 0.00 4.56 -7.66
C ALA A 43 1.41 4.82 -8.22
N HIS A 44 1.51 5.06 -9.54
CA HIS A 44 2.76 5.24 -10.26
C HIS A 44 2.81 6.57 -10.98
N SER A 45 3.94 7.28 -10.84
CA SER A 45 4.25 8.52 -11.53
C SER A 45 4.97 8.29 -12.86
N GLU A 46 5.30 9.38 -13.56
CA GLU A 46 6.10 9.32 -14.79
C GLU A 46 7.55 8.85 -14.58
N LEU A 47 8.05 8.82 -13.34
CA LEU A 47 9.38 8.29 -13.01
C LEU A 47 9.39 6.76 -12.99
N SER A 48 8.25 6.11 -12.80
CA SER A 48 8.09 4.69 -13.04
C SER A 48 8.21 4.37 -14.54
N TYR A 49 8.82 3.24 -14.89
CA TYR A 49 9.00 2.84 -16.28
C TYR A 49 7.68 2.68 -17.06
N ASP A 50 6.55 2.57 -16.39
CA ASP A 50 5.22 2.34 -16.96
C ASP A 50 4.16 3.37 -16.55
N GLY A 51 4.45 4.24 -15.56
CA GLY A 51 3.63 5.39 -15.22
C GLY A 51 3.73 6.50 -16.28
N ARG A 52 2.86 7.51 -16.24
CA ARG A 52 2.77 8.50 -17.32
C ARG A 52 2.65 9.94 -16.87
N ASP A 53 2.06 10.16 -15.72
CA ASP A 53 1.68 11.49 -15.28
C ASP A 53 2.61 11.99 -14.19
N GLN A 54 2.80 13.30 -14.15
CA GLN A 54 3.59 13.99 -13.14
C GLN A 54 2.95 13.82 -11.76
N ILE A 55 3.77 13.96 -10.74
CA ILE A 55 3.37 13.81 -9.34
C ILE A 55 2.22 14.75 -9.00
N GLU A 56 2.29 15.99 -9.46
CA GLU A 56 1.27 17.00 -9.19
C GLU A 56 -0.11 16.59 -9.71
N LEU A 57 -0.17 15.95 -10.90
CA LEU A 57 -1.44 15.45 -11.44
C LEU A 57 -2.03 14.29 -10.61
N LEU A 58 -1.18 13.46 -10.00
CA LEU A 58 -1.63 12.41 -9.10
C LEU A 58 -2.19 13.01 -7.80
N LEU A 59 -1.52 14.05 -7.26
CA LEU A 59 -1.96 14.76 -6.07
C LEU A 59 -3.25 15.56 -6.31
N GLU A 60 -3.35 16.29 -7.45
CA GLU A 60 -4.56 16.99 -7.87
C GLU A 60 -5.75 16.04 -7.99
N GLN A 61 -5.54 14.88 -8.59
CA GLN A 61 -6.58 13.86 -8.73
C GLN A 61 -6.99 13.28 -7.38
N ALA A 62 -6.03 13.00 -6.49
CA ALA A 62 -6.30 12.49 -5.15
C ALA A 62 -7.16 13.49 -4.33
N GLU A 63 -6.82 14.78 -4.37
CA GLU A 63 -7.62 15.86 -3.79
C GLU A 63 -9.02 15.91 -4.41
N ALA A 64 -9.10 15.92 -5.75
CA ALA A 64 -10.36 16.05 -6.48
C ALA A 64 -11.36 14.92 -6.20
N VAL A 65 -10.88 13.69 -5.92
CA VAL A 65 -11.74 12.55 -5.58
C VAL A 65 -11.96 12.40 -4.07
N GLY A 66 -11.38 13.28 -3.26
CA GLY A 66 -11.58 13.36 -1.80
C GLY A 66 -10.81 12.29 -1.02
N LEU A 67 -9.59 11.95 -1.44
CA LEU A 67 -8.70 11.13 -0.63
C LEU A 67 -8.13 11.94 0.55
N ASP A 68 -7.76 11.24 1.60
CA ASP A 68 -7.05 11.78 2.76
C ASP A 68 -5.56 11.55 2.70
N ALA A 69 -5.13 10.50 1.99
CA ALA A 69 -3.71 10.16 1.84
C ALA A 69 -3.41 9.49 0.50
N LEU A 70 -2.15 9.66 0.04
CA LEU A 70 -1.63 9.05 -1.17
C LEU A 70 -0.22 8.51 -0.95
N ALA A 71 0.03 7.27 -1.40
CA ALA A 71 1.36 6.72 -1.61
C ALA A 71 1.64 6.65 -3.11
N VAL A 72 2.71 7.33 -3.58
CA VAL A 72 3.31 7.07 -4.89
C VAL A 72 4.34 5.97 -4.69
N THR A 73 4.22 4.89 -5.45
CA THR A 73 4.99 3.64 -5.25
C THR A 73 5.63 3.17 -6.55
N ASP A 74 6.47 4.03 -7.14
CA ASP A 74 7.13 3.74 -8.40
C ASP A 74 8.01 2.49 -8.32
N HIS A 75 8.12 1.78 -9.45
CA HIS A 75 8.92 0.56 -9.53
C HIS A 75 10.39 0.84 -9.32
N ASP A 76 10.98 0.25 -8.27
CA ASP A 76 12.41 0.28 -7.95
C ASP A 76 12.98 1.71 -7.88
N GLU A 77 12.12 2.69 -7.53
CA GLU A 77 12.38 4.11 -7.47
C GLU A 77 11.75 4.71 -6.20
N ILE A 78 12.45 5.63 -5.53
CA ILE A 78 11.98 6.24 -4.28
C ILE A 78 11.83 7.77 -4.37
N ASP A 79 12.57 8.43 -5.27
CA ASP A 79 12.65 9.90 -5.31
C ASP A 79 11.29 10.54 -5.59
N ALA A 80 10.50 9.98 -6.52
CA ALA A 80 9.13 10.45 -6.82
C ALA A 80 8.22 10.36 -5.59
N SER A 81 8.35 9.30 -4.82
CA SER A 81 7.55 9.10 -3.62
C SER A 81 7.89 10.11 -2.52
N LEU A 82 9.19 10.40 -2.33
CA LEU A 82 9.64 11.42 -1.38
C LEU A 82 9.16 12.81 -1.80
N GLU A 83 9.22 13.14 -3.10
CA GLU A 83 8.70 14.39 -3.64
C GLU A 83 7.18 14.49 -3.44
N ALA A 84 6.43 13.44 -3.78
CA ALA A 84 4.99 13.39 -3.59
C ALA A 84 4.59 13.54 -2.11
N ALA A 85 5.32 12.87 -1.21
CA ALA A 85 5.07 12.98 0.23
C ALA A 85 5.33 14.39 0.76
N ALA A 86 6.37 15.07 0.26
CA ALA A 86 6.69 16.44 0.64
C ALA A 86 5.65 17.47 0.13
N LEU A 87 5.07 17.24 -1.06
CA LEU A 87 4.09 18.13 -1.68
C LEU A 87 2.65 17.88 -1.20
N ALA A 88 2.37 16.71 -0.64
CA ALA A 88 1.00 16.25 -0.33
C ALA A 88 0.21 17.22 0.57
N GLU A 89 0.86 17.89 1.53
CA GLU A 89 0.21 18.86 2.43
C GLU A 89 -0.38 20.04 1.65
N GLU A 90 0.23 20.47 0.54
CA GLU A 90 -0.28 21.57 -0.31
C GLU A 90 -1.65 21.23 -0.94
N TYR A 91 -1.95 19.93 -1.08
CA TYR A 91 -3.20 19.38 -1.59
C TYR A 91 -4.14 18.88 -0.47
N GLY A 92 -3.82 19.18 0.80
CA GLY A 92 -4.61 18.71 1.95
C GLY A 92 -4.51 17.21 2.22
N LEU A 93 -3.52 16.54 1.65
CA LEU A 93 -3.29 15.09 1.76
C LEU A 93 -2.20 14.76 2.78
N VAL A 94 -2.24 13.55 3.31
CA VAL A 94 -1.10 12.91 3.96
C VAL A 94 -0.28 12.17 2.89
N GLY A 95 0.97 12.55 2.71
CA GLY A 95 1.89 11.82 1.84
C GLY A 95 2.48 10.62 2.58
N ILE A 96 2.43 9.44 1.96
CA ILE A 96 3.04 8.22 2.50
C ILE A 96 4.21 7.85 1.58
N PRO A 97 5.46 7.98 2.04
CA PRO A 97 6.60 7.59 1.23
C PRO A 97 6.66 6.08 1.05
N GLY A 98 7.11 5.61 -0.12
CA GLY A 98 7.20 4.19 -0.41
C GLY A 98 7.62 3.88 -1.84
N MET A 99 7.65 2.61 -2.20
CA MET A 99 7.99 2.14 -3.55
C MET A 99 7.41 0.75 -3.80
N GLU A 100 7.29 0.37 -5.08
CA GLU A 100 7.03 -1.01 -5.47
C GLU A 100 8.33 -1.71 -5.85
N VAL A 101 8.79 -2.61 -4.97
CA VAL A 101 10.06 -3.33 -5.10
C VAL A 101 9.88 -4.53 -6.02
N SER A 102 10.70 -4.66 -7.06
CA SER A 102 10.82 -5.86 -7.89
C SER A 102 11.70 -6.90 -7.20
N SER A 103 11.13 -7.71 -6.29
CA SER A 103 11.85 -8.84 -5.71
C SER A 103 12.07 -9.98 -6.72
N ALA A 104 12.93 -10.94 -6.42
CA ALA A 104 13.14 -12.12 -7.26
C ALA A 104 11.87 -13.00 -7.41
N ALA A 105 10.89 -12.84 -6.52
CA ALA A 105 9.62 -13.57 -6.55
C ALA A 105 8.45 -12.79 -7.15
N GLY A 106 8.58 -11.49 -7.30
CA GLY A 106 7.54 -10.58 -7.75
C GLY A 106 7.49 -9.30 -6.92
N HIS A 107 6.42 -8.53 -7.05
CA HIS A 107 6.32 -7.20 -6.50
C HIS A 107 5.96 -7.18 -5.01
N VAL A 108 6.52 -6.21 -4.29
CA VAL A 108 6.24 -5.91 -2.88
C VAL A 108 6.17 -4.40 -2.71
N LEU A 109 5.07 -3.87 -2.20
CA LEU A 109 5.01 -2.47 -1.78
C LEU A 109 5.75 -2.31 -0.46
N ALA A 110 6.71 -1.39 -0.43
CA ALA A 110 7.43 -0.97 0.76
C ALA A 110 6.92 0.42 1.13
N LEU A 111 6.09 0.53 2.16
CA LEU A 111 5.44 1.77 2.58
C LEU A 111 6.07 2.32 3.85
N GLY A 112 6.12 3.65 3.99
CA GLY A 112 6.71 4.32 5.16
C GLY A 112 8.23 4.31 5.18
N ILE A 113 8.88 4.12 4.03
CA ILE A 113 10.34 4.12 3.90
C ILE A 113 10.82 5.36 3.15
N GLU A 114 12.01 5.85 3.50
CA GLU A 114 12.68 6.98 2.85
C GLU A 114 13.98 6.57 2.13
N GLU A 115 14.34 5.28 2.20
CA GLU A 115 15.52 4.72 1.54
C GLU A 115 15.13 3.65 0.53
N LEU A 116 15.85 3.60 -0.58
CA LEU A 116 15.67 2.60 -1.63
C LEU A 116 15.88 1.17 -1.09
N VAL A 117 14.95 0.28 -1.42
CA VAL A 117 15.10 -1.17 -1.27
C VAL A 117 15.63 -1.73 -2.59
N PRO A 118 16.78 -2.41 -2.63
CA PRO A 118 17.34 -2.94 -3.87
C PRO A 118 16.43 -3.96 -4.55
N ALA A 119 16.26 -3.83 -5.88
CA ALA A 119 15.58 -4.84 -6.67
C ALA A 119 16.34 -6.18 -6.70
N GLY A 120 15.64 -7.27 -6.96
CA GLY A 120 16.21 -8.60 -7.17
C GLY A 120 16.58 -9.37 -5.91
N LEU A 121 16.35 -8.83 -4.73
CA LEU A 121 16.46 -9.59 -3.47
C LEU A 121 15.44 -10.74 -3.46
N SER A 122 15.72 -11.82 -2.73
CA SER A 122 14.71 -12.83 -2.47
C SER A 122 13.51 -12.22 -1.73
N TYR A 123 12.37 -12.89 -1.77
CA TYR A 123 11.17 -12.41 -1.08
C TYR A 123 11.44 -12.14 0.41
N ASP A 124 12.04 -13.10 1.11
CA ASP A 124 12.31 -13.01 2.54
C ASP A 124 13.31 -11.85 2.84
N GLU A 125 14.40 -11.70 2.03
CA GLU A 125 15.34 -10.59 2.16
C GLU A 125 14.68 -9.22 1.88
N THR A 126 13.72 -9.17 0.96
CA THR A 126 12.97 -7.94 0.67
C THR A 126 12.15 -7.52 1.90
N LEU A 127 11.41 -8.46 2.51
CA LEU A 127 10.65 -8.17 3.74
C LEU A 127 11.57 -7.76 4.89
N ASP A 128 12.69 -8.47 5.10
CA ASP A 128 13.67 -8.14 6.13
C ASP A 128 14.25 -6.72 5.93
N ARG A 129 14.52 -6.35 4.66
CA ARG A 129 15.04 -5.01 4.35
C ARG A 129 13.99 -3.93 4.64
N ILE A 130 12.74 -4.11 4.20
CA ILE A 130 11.64 -3.19 4.50
C ILE A 130 11.48 -3.00 6.00
N ALA A 131 11.41 -4.10 6.76
CA ALA A 131 11.30 -4.06 8.21
C ALA A 131 12.50 -3.37 8.88
N SER A 132 13.73 -3.54 8.36
CA SER A 132 14.92 -2.87 8.88
C SER A 132 14.91 -1.35 8.71
N LEU A 133 14.12 -0.85 7.73
CA LEU A 133 13.89 0.56 7.47
C LEU A 133 12.69 1.12 8.25
N GLY A 134 12.01 0.28 9.05
CA GLY A 134 10.78 0.65 9.77
C GLY A 134 9.54 0.71 8.90
N GLY A 135 9.61 0.20 7.67
CA GLY A 135 8.52 0.19 6.71
C GLY A 135 7.54 -0.96 6.89
N VAL A 136 6.42 -0.87 6.19
CA VAL A 136 5.34 -1.86 6.11
C VAL A 136 5.36 -2.53 4.74
N ALA A 137 5.39 -3.87 4.73
CA ALA A 137 5.39 -4.67 3.51
C ALA A 137 3.97 -5.10 3.14
N VAL A 138 3.42 -4.53 2.08
CA VAL A 138 2.12 -4.92 1.52
C VAL A 138 2.36 -5.70 0.22
N ILE A 139 1.67 -6.84 0.04
CA ILE A 139 1.83 -7.63 -1.19
C ILE A 139 0.76 -7.25 -2.20
N PRO A 140 1.17 -6.55 -3.28
CA PRO A 140 0.23 -6.12 -4.32
C PRO A 140 -0.18 -7.31 -5.20
N HIS A 141 -1.45 -7.32 -5.61
CA HIS A 141 -2.02 -8.30 -6.56
C HIS A 141 -1.39 -9.71 -6.53
N PRO A 142 -1.26 -10.37 -5.34
CA PRO A 142 -0.39 -11.53 -5.13
C PRO A 142 -0.65 -12.71 -6.07
N PHE A 143 -1.90 -12.91 -6.51
CA PHE A 143 -2.31 -14.04 -7.37
C PHE A 143 -2.40 -13.68 -8.86
N GLN A 144 -1.85 -12.55 -9.28
CA GLN A 144 -1.85 -12.10 -10.66
C GLN A 144 -0.48 -12.32 -11.31
N SER A 145 -0.22 -13.52 -11.81
CA SER A 145 1.08 -13.90 -12.39
C SER A 145 1.51 -13.03 -13.59
N SER A 146 0.57 -12.53 -14.39
CA SER A 146 0.87 -11.63 -15.51
C SER A 146 1.33 -10.22 -15.09
N ARG A 147 1.31 -9.91 -13.80
CA ARG A 147 1.76 -8.67 -13.17
C ARG A 147 2.73 -8.92 -12.03
N HIS A 148 3.56 -9.93 -12.17
CA HIS A 148 4.59 -10.29 -11.19
C HIS A 148 4.03 -10.53 -9.77
N GLY A 149 2.80 -11.07 -9.65
CA GLY A 149 2.25 -11.50 -8.36
C GLY A 149 3.06 -12.64 -7.77
N VAL A 150 3.51 -12.47 -6.54
CA VAL A 150 4.48 -13.37 -5.87
C VAL A 150 4.00 -14.80 -5.64
N ALA A 151 2.67 -15.02 -5.53
CA ALA A 151 2.10 -16.33 -5.15
C ALA A 151 2.41 -17.48 -6.13
N ALA A 152 2.92 -17.17 -7.33
CA ALA A 152 3.40 -18.16 -8.29
C ALA A 152 4.81 -18.68 -7.96
N HIS A 153 5.58 -17.94 -7.14
CA HIS A 153 7.01 -18.16 -6.93
C HIS A 153 7.39 -18.46 -5.48
N ILE A 154 6.46 -18.23 -4.53
CA ILE A 154 6.68 -18.48 -3.11
C ILE A 154 5.62 -19.42 -2.54
N SER A 155 5.91 -20.01 -1.39
CA SER A 155 4.96 -20.83 -0.64
C SER A 155 3.91 -19.93 0.05
N ARG A 156 2.74 -20.52 0.37
CA ARG A 156 1.74 -19.82 1.18
C ARG A 156 2.26 -19.43 2.56
N GLY A 157 3.15 -20.26 3.15
CA GLY A 157 3.78 -19.96 4.44
C GLY A 157 4.69 -18.73 4.39
N GLN A 158 5.33 -18.47 3.26
CA GLN A 158 6.09 -17.23 3.06
C GLN A 158 5.16 -16.03 2.85
N LEU A 159 4.07 -16.22 2.08
CA LEU A 159 3.14 -15.11 1.81
C LEU A 159 2.50 -14.54 3.09
N VAL A 160 2.26 -15.36 4.12
CA VAL A 160 1.73 -14.89 5.43
C VAL A 160 2.75 -14.13 6.28
N ALA A 161 4.01 -14.02 5.85
CA ALA A 161 5.01 -13.22 6.55
C ALA A 161 4.93 -11.71 6.25
N ALA A 162 4.12 -11.33 5.26
CA ALA A 162 3.86 -9.92 4.94
C ALA A 162 2.96 -9.25 6.00
N ASP A 163 3.05 -7.93 6.12
CA ASP A 163 2.26 -7.16 7.06
C ASP A 163 0.79 -7.01 6.59
N ALA A 164 0.56 -6.92 5.27
CA ALA A 164 -0.77 -6.84 4.69
C ALA A 164 -0.82 -7.42 3.26
N ILE A 165 -2.02 -7.68 2.77
CA ILE A 165 -2.29 -8.18 1.42
C ILE A 165 -3.21 -7.21 0.69
N GLU A 166 -2.82 -6.80 -0.53
CA GLU A 166 -3.72 -6.09 -1.43
C GLU A 166 -4.74 -7.10 -1.98
N VAL A 167 -5.95 -7.05 -1.43
CA VAL A 167 -7.03 -7.97 -1.81
C VAL A 167 -7.88 -7.43 -2.95
N TYR A 168 -7.79 -6.12 -3.21
CA TYR A 168 -8.49 -5.49 -4.32
C TYR A 168 -7.55 -4.55 -5.08
N ASN A 169 -7.25 -4.93 -6.32
CA ASN A 169 -6.56 -4.10 -7.30
C ASN A 169 -7.53 -3.77 -8.43
N SER A 170 -7.76 -2.47 -8.70
CA SER A 170 -8.77 -2.02 -9.65
C SER A 170 -8.42 -2.34 -11.10
N ARG A 171 -7.14 -2.53 -11.40
CA ARG A 171 -6.59 -2.77 -12.74
C ARG A 171 -6.81 -4.21 -13.23
N LEU A 172 -7.31 -5.11 -12.37
CA LEU A 172 -7.52 -6.52 -12.72
C LEU A 172 -8.84 -6.77 -13.47
N PHE A 173 -8.73 -7.29 -14.68
CA PHE A 173 -9.88 -7.50 -15.58
C PHE A 173 -10.96 -8.45 -15.04
N THR A 174 -10.59 -9.56 -14.41
CA THR A 174 -11.53 -10.64 -14.09
C THR A 174 -12.00 -10.65 -12.64
N GLY A 175 -11.34 -9.92 -11.74
CA GLY A 175 -11.57 -9.98 -10.29
C GLY A 175 -11.38 -11.37 -9.67
N ARG A 176 -10.84 -12.36 -10.42
CA ARG A 176 -10.58 -13.71 -9.90
C ARG A 176 -9.41 -13.67 -8.92
N ALA A 177 -8.34 -12.95 -9.29
CA ALA A 177 -7.16 -12.80 -8.45
C ALA A 177 -7.51 -12.04 -7.15
N ASN A 178 -8.33 -10.97 -7.25
CA ASN A 178 -8.82 -10.25 -6.08
C ASN A 178 -9.57 -11.17 -5.10
N ARG A 179 -10.55 -11.94 -5.60
CA ARG A 179 -11.26 -12.91 -4.75
C ARG A 179 -10.36 -13.99 -4.15
N GLN A 180 -9.28 -14.34 -4.83
CA GLN A 180 -8.31 -15.31 -4.31
C GLN A 180 -7.45 -14.68 -3.21
N ALA A 181 -7.05 -13.42 -3.36
CA ALA A 181 -6.32 -12.65 -2.37
C ALA A 181 -7.18 -12.42 -1.11
N GLU A 182 -8.43 -11.99 -1.29
CA GLU A 182 -9.37 -11.77 -0.20
C GLU A 182 -9.61 -13.05 0.63
N ARG A 183 -9.84 -14.20 -0.04
CA ARG A 183 -9.97 -15.48 0.67
C ARG A 183 -8.70 -15.85 1.39
N PHE A 184 -7.55 -15.70 0.75
CA PHE A 184 -6.26 -16.01 1.35
C PHE A 184 -6.01 -15.18 2.60
N ALA A 185 -6.22 -13.86 2.53
CA ALA A 185 -6.06 -12.96 3.66
C ALA A 185 -7.04 -13.32 4.80
N GLY A 186 -8.31 -13.57 4.47
CA GLY A 186 -9.32 -13.98 5.45
C GLY A 186 -9.04 -15.34 6.10
N ASP A 187 -8.54 -16.33 5.34
CA ASP A 187 -8.19 -17.67 5.87
C ASP A 187 -6.98 -17.61 6.83
N HIS A 188 -6.19 -16.54 6.80
CA HIS A 188 -4.95 -16.40 7.60
C HIS A 188 -4.97 -15.18 8.55
N ASP A 189 -6.13 -14.51 8.70
CA ASP A 189 -6.30 -13.33 9.55
C ASP A 189 -5.27 -12.22 9.24
N LEU A 190 -4.97 -12.01 7.92
CA LEU A 190 -4.04 -10.99 7.48
C LEU A 190 -4.75 -9.66 7.22
N PRO A 191 -4.13 -8.52 7.54
CA PRO A 191 -4.62 -7.20 7.17
C PRO A 191 -4.84 -7.09 5.66
N MET A 192 -5.93 -6.38 5.27
CA MET A 192 -6.36 -6.25 3.89
C MET A 192 -6.26 -4.81 3.42
N THR A 193 -5.71 -4.60 2.22
CA THR A 193 -5.66 -3.30 1.56
C THR A 193 -6.26 -3.36 0.15
N ALA A 194 -6.47 -2.19 -0.42
CA ALA A 194 -6.78 -2.01 -1.84
C ALA A 194 -5.85 -0.97 -2.44
N GLY A 195 -5.63 -1.07 -3.75
CA GLY A 195 -4.90 -0.09 -4.53
C GLY A 195 -5.43 0.03 -5.95
N SER A 196 -5.35 1.24 -6.50
CA SER A 196 -5.74 1.48 -7.88
C SER A 196 -4.72 0.90 -8.86
N ASP A 197 -3.46 0.74 -8.46
CA ASP A 197 -2.35 0.42 -9.35
C ASP A 197 -2.37 1.42 -10.52
N ALA A 198 -2.53 2.72 -10.15
CA ALA A 198 -2.76 3.81 -11.08
C ALA A 198 -1.49 4.12 -11.87
N HIS A 199 -1.59 4.17 -13.20
CA HIS A 199 -0.49 4.53 -14.10
C HIS A 199 -0.81 5.79 -14.90
N ILE A 200 -1.95 6.39 -14.63
CA ILE A 200 -2.41 7.70 -15.06
C ILE A 200 -3.24 8.31 -13.93
N ALA A 201 -3.26 9.62 -13.82
CA ALA A 201 -3.91 10.32 -12.72
C ALA A 201 -5.40 9.95 -12.57
N GLU A 202 -6.13 9.81 -13.68
CA GLU A 202 -7.58 9.48 -13.65
C GLU A 202 -7.90 8.12 -13.02
N MET A 203 -6.90 7.27 -12.77
CA MET A 203 -7.08 6.00 -12.07
C MET A 203 -6.93 6.11 -10.56
N VAL A 204 -6.29 7.14 -10.05
CA VAL A 204 -6.15 7.37 -8.60
C VAL A 204 -7.53 7.41 -7.96
N GLY A 205 -7.71 6.65 -6.88
CA GLY A 205 -8.98 6.54 -6.16
C GLY A 205 -9.99 5.55 -6.74
N GLN A 206 -9.62 4.73 -7.76
CA GLN A 206 -10.51 3.66 -8.26
C GLN A 206 -10.60 2.47 -7.29
N ALA A 207 -9.59 2.28 -6.46
CA ALA A 207 -9.63 1.37 -5.33
C ALA A 207 -8.88 2.02 -4.17
N ILE A 208 -9.51 2.08 -3.02
CA ILE A 208 -9.00 2.74 -1.84
C ILE A 208 -9.09 1.83 -0.62
N THR A 209 -8.20 2.04 0.32
CA THR A 209 -8.27 1.48 1.66
C THR A 209 -8.88 2.54 2.58
N GLU A 210 -10.02 2.24 3.19
CA GLU A 210 -10.51 3.02 4.32
C GLU A 210 -9.75 2.57 5.57
N VAL A 211 -9.16 3.50 6.28
CA VAL A 211 -8.26 3.24 7.40
C VAL A 211 -8.80 3.95 8.64
N ASP A 212 -9.10 3.18 9.69
CA ASP A 212 -9.51 3.70 11.01
C ASP A 212 -8.24 4.05 11.82
N ALA A 213 -7.71 5.25 11.59
CA ALA A 213 -6.45 5.71 12.17
C ALA A 213 -6.68 6.58 13.41
N TYR A 214 -5.80 6.42 14.43
CA TYR A 214 -5.81 7.29 15.60
C TYR A 214 -5.26 8.68 15.31
N HIS A 215 -4.38 8.79 14.29
CA HIS A 215 -3.74 10.05 13.89
C HIS A 215 -3.75 10.18 12.38
N ARG A 216 -4.05 11.37 11.86
CA ARG A 216 -3.97 11.70 10.45
C ARG A 216 -2.51 11.99 10.05
N SER A 217 -1.71 10.93 10.02
CA SER A 217 -0.29 10.94 9.65
C SER A 217 0.08 9.64 8.92
N ALA A 218 1.19 9.64 8.17
CA ALA A 218 1.67 8.43 7.49
C ALA A 218 1.88 7.27 8.47
N GLU A 219 2.53 7.53 9.62
CA GLU A 219 2.74 6.53 10.68
C GLU A 219 1.41 6.01 11.24
N GLY A 220 0.47 6.88 11.60
CA GLY A 220 -0.84 6.47 12.14
C GLY A 220 -1.68 5.66 11.16
N ILE A 221 -1.58 5.97 9.85
CA ILE A 221 -2.23 5.21 8.78
C ILE A 221 -1.60 3.81 8.66
N LEU A 222 -0.27 3.72 8.62
CA LEU A 222 0.44 2.46 8.47
C LEU A 222 0.30 1.55 9.70
N ASP A 223 0.30 2.11 10.91
CA ASP A 223 -0.02 1.38 12.14
C ASP A 223 -1.43 0.76 12.07
N ALA A 224 -2.41 1.52 11.60
CA ALA A 224 -3.77 1.02 11.43
C ALA A 224 -3.86 -0.07 10.36
N VAL A 225 -3.07 0.02 9.27
CA VAL A 225 -2.97 -1.04 8.26
C VAL A 225 -2.42 -2.32 8.87
N VAL A 226 -1.32 -2.25 9.62
CA VAL A 226 -0.71 -3.43 10.28
C VAL A 226 -1.64 -4.05 11.32
N ASP A 227 -2.38 -3.22 12.06
CA ASP A 227 -3.39 -3.67 13.03
C ASP A 227 -4.66 -4.26 12.39
N GLY A 228 -4.79 -4.22 11.06
CA GLY A 228 -5.97 -4.68 10.33
C GLY A 228 -7.21 -3.80 10.55
N ARG A 229 -7.03 -2.54 10.98
CA ARG A 229 -8.11 -1.54 11.12
C ARG A 229 -8.39 -0.88 9.77
N THR A 230 -8.73 -1.73 8.79
CA THR A 230 -8.93 -1.34 7.40
C THR A 230 -10.21 -1.94 6.83
N SER A 231 -10.81 -1.24 5.87
CA SER A 231 -11.81 -1.77 4.96
C SER A 231 -11.48 -1.43 3.52
N VAL A 232 -11.97 -2.23 2.58
CA VAL A 232 -11.61 -2.14 1.17
C VAL A 232 -12.77 -1.63 0.34
N VAL A 233 -12.57 -0.54 -0.39
CA VAL A 233 -13.56 0.04 -1.31
C VAL A 233 -12.95 0.08 -2.72
N GLY A 234 -13.63 -0.53 -3.69
CA GLY A 234 -13.10 -0.55 -5.05
C GLY A 234 -14.16 -0.52 -6.13
N LYS A 235 -13.86 0.23 -7.19
CA LYS A 235 -14.59 0.24 -8.45
C LYS A 235 -13.68 -0.33 -9.53
N ARG A 236 -14.23 -1.17 -10.40
CA ARG A 236 -13.44 -1.69 -11.53
C ARG A 236 -13.07 -0.55 -12.47
N THR A 237 -11.81 -0.46 -12.82
CA THR A 237 -11.36 0.43 -13.89
C THR A 237 -12.14 0.11 -15.17
N PRO A 238 -12.75 1.11 -15.83
CA PRO A 238 -13.44 0.91 -17.09
C PRO A 238 -12.51 0.30 -18.14
N TRP A 239 -12.98 -0.72 -18.86
CA TRP A 239 -12.17 -1.51 -19.80
C TRP A 239 -11.49 -0.67 -20.89
N PHE A 240 -12.07 0.45 -21.30
CA PHE A 240 -11.49 1.34 -22.31
C PHE A 240 -10.26 2.10 -21.80
N ILE A 241 -10.18 2.44 -20.49
CA ILE A 241 -8.99 3.03 -19.86
C ILE A 241 -7.88 1.98 -19.85
N SER A 242 -8.20 0.73 -19.49
CA SER A 242 -7.23 -0.37 -19.53
C SER A 242 -6.67 -0.61 -20.93
N VAL A 243 -7.47 -0.47 -21.98
CA VAL A 243 -7.02 -0.59 -23.39
C VAL A 243 -6.11 0.56 -23.81
N GLN A 244 -6.37 1.80 -23.39
CA GLN A 244 -5.48 2.95 -23.64
C GLN A 244 -4.09 2.74 -23.05
N GLN A 245 -4.00 2.14 -21.87
CA GLN A 245 -2.73 1.83 -21.21
C GLN A 245 -1.90 0.79 -21.98
N PHE A 246 -2.54 -0.29 -22.46
CA PHE A 246 -1.85 -1.30 -23.30
C PHE A 246 -1.29 -0.71 -24.59
N GLY A 247 -2.02 0.19 -25.26
CA GLY A 247 -1.59 0.82 -26.50
C GLY A 247 -0.38 1.77 -26.34
N GLY A 248 -0.23 2.42 -25.19
CA GLY A 248 0.88 3.34 -24.91
C GLY A 248 2.19 2.64 -24.57
N GLY A 249 2.14 1.54 -23.82
CA GLY A 249 3.34 0.76 -23.45
C GLY A 249 4.01 0.10 -24.66
N VAL A 250 3.21 -0.41 -25.63
CA VAL A 250 3.72 -0.99 -26.88
C VAL A 250 4.41 0.06 -27.74
N LYS A 251 3.89 1.29 -27.84
CA LYS A 251 4.52 2.36 -28.62
C LYS A 251 5.88 2.78 -28.04
N ARG A 252 6.03 2.88 -26.74
CA ARG A 252 7.31 3.25 -26.10
C ARG A 252 8.37 2.15 -26.26
N ARG A 253 8.02 0.87 -26.04
CA ARG A 253 8.93 -0.26 -26.30
C ARG A 253 9.39 -0.31 -27.75
N LEU A 254 8.53 0.00 -28.72
CA LEU A 254 8.92 0.07 -30.12
C LEU A 254 9.77 1.30 -30.43
N ALA A 255 9.51 2.45 -29.78
CA ALA A 255 10.32 3.65 -29.96
C ALA A 255 11.73 3.51 -29.37
N SER A 256 11.89 2.80 -28.24
CA SER A 256 13.20 2.52 -27.63
C SER A 256 14.01 1.46 -28.36
N MET A 257 13.41 0.71 -29.29
CA MET A 257 14.09 -0.30 -30.12
C MET A 257 14.56 0.20 -31.49
N LEU A 258 14.22 1.46 -31.86
CA LEU A 258 14.70 2.07 -33.11
C LEU A 258 16.02 2.78 -32.83
N PRO A 259 17.16 2.36 -33.44
CA PRO A 259 18.39 3.13 -33.38
C PRO A 259 18.20 4.47 -34.13
N TRP A 260 18.79 5.50 -33.60
CA TRP A 260 18.87 6.86 -34.18
C TRP A 260 19.53 6.86 -35.55
#